data_297abe64a68bb353d2e756dadd407e08
#
_entry.id   297abe64a68bb353d2e756dadd407e08
#
_cell.length_a   1.000
_cell.length_b   1.000
_cell.length_c   1.000
_cell.angle_alpha   90.00
_cell.angle_beta   90.00
_cell.angle_gamma   90.00
#
_symmetry.space_group_name_H-M   'P 1'
#
loop_
_entity.id
_entity.type
_entity.pdbx_description
1 polymer ?
#
loop_
_entity_poly.entity_id
_entity_poly.type
_entity_poly.pdbx_seq_one_letter_code
_entity_poly.pdbx_strand_id
1 'polypeptide(L)'
;MQLSASRHIIHSLAPAFALLLLGSLAAAQSPKKSDYLGNIALCNGSDRTSLSARIDGCTALIASGQGTTTALAIAYNNRGNAYTAKGDLDRAIPDFDQSIKLDPADAKPFNNRGAAYLRKGEYDLALKAFDQAIKLNPNYGRAFVNRAGVYLKKNEYDRAARGYDEAIRLEPNLEAAWSGRCWTRAILGALQAALEDCNKVLQSSQNDAATYDSRGLIHLKTGQADAAINDFSSALRVDPKLASALYGRGLARLRNGDKAGGDIDISAAKAIQAGIDDDFMRYGVRVSN
;
A
#
# COMPACT_ATOMS: atom_id res chain seq x y z
N MET A 1 83.29 23.83 -54.28
CA MET A 1 83.18 22.63 -55.13
C MET A 1 81.78 22.18 -55.12
N GLN A 2 80.99 22.56 -56.14
CA GLN A 2 80.54 21.72 -57.24
C GLN A 2 79.60 20.58 -56.70
N LEU A 3 78.44 20.30 -57.16
CA LEU A 3 77.55 20.61 -58.31
C LEU A 3 76.17 20.14 -57.89
N SER A 4 75.13 20.91 -58.09
CA SER A 4 74.14 20.84 -59.19
C SER A 4 73.55 19.47 -59.47
N ALA A 5 72.24 19.39 -59.32
CA ALA A 5 71.29 18.97 -60.38
C ALA A 5 69.86 19.01 -59.96
N SER A 6 69.19 19.79 -60.78
CA SER A 6 67.72 19.84 -60.92
C SER A 6 67.06 18.51 -61.35
N ARG A 7 65.78 18.30 -61.04
CA ARG A 7 64.71 17.98 -62.01
C ARG A 7 63.49 17.42 -61.27
N HIS A 8 62.44 17.95 -61.45
CA HIS A 8 61.22 17.95 -62.24
C HIS A 8 59.96 17.66 -61.44
N ILE A 9 59.13 18.59 -61.52
CA ILE A 9 57.74 18.68 -61.28
C ILE A 9 56.96 17.50 -61.90
N ILE A 10 56.07 16.85 -61.09
CA ILE A 10 54.83 16.27 -61.61
C ILE A 10 53.68 16.63 -60.63
N HIS A 11 52.82 17.47 -61.18
CA HIS A 11 51.54 17.73 -60.57
C HIS A 11 50.66 16.48 -60.65
N SER A 12 50.12 16.02 -59.52
CA SER A 12 48.94 15.20 -59.53
C SER A 12 47.92 15.81 -58.57
N LEU A 13 46.91 16.37 -59.16
CA LEU A 13 45.68 16.78 -58.53
C LEU A 13 44.95 15.54 -58.03
N ALA A 14 44.75 15.41 -56.74
CA ALA A 14 43.80 14.49 -56.17
C ALA A 14 42.58 15.30 -55.67
N PRO A 15 41.34 14.89 -55.98
CA PRO A 15 40.16 15.63 -55.60
C PRO A 15 39.88 15.43 -54.11
N ALA A 16 39.63 16.53 -53.44
CA ALA A 16 39.14 16.55 -52.08
C ALA A 16 37.72 15.93 -52.04
N PHE A 17 37.59 14.72 -51.52
CA PHE A 17 36.29 14.16 -51.14
C PHE A 17 35.88 14.84 -49.84
N ALA A 18 35.00 15.84 -49.93
CA ALA A 18 34.24 16.37 -48.80
C ALA A 18 33.22 15.32 -48.40
N LEU A 19 33.52 14.54 -47.33
CA LEU A 19 32.51 13.73 -46.64
C LEU A 19 31.56 14.68 -45.92
N LEU A 20 30.43 14.95 -46.56
CA LEU A 20 29.26 15.51 -45.91
C LEU A 20 28.72 14.45 -44.92
N LEU A 21 29.11 14.57 -43.65
CA LEU A 21 28.42 13.93 -42.52
C LEU A 21 27.05 14.57 -42.41
N LEU A 22 26.09 14.02 -43.15
CA LEU A 22 24.67 14.21 -42.86
C LEU A 22 24.37 13.52 -41.54
N GLY A 23 24.64 14.22 -40.45
CA GLY A 23 24.07 13.89 -39.16
C GLY A 23 22.54 13.99 -39.28
N SER A 24 21.87 12.86 -39.43
CA SER A 24 20.44 12.79 -39.24
C SER A 24 20.16 13.18 -37.79
N LEU A 25 19.86 14.47 -37.55
CA LEU A 25 19.05 14.85 -36.40
C LEU A 25 17.73 14.10 -36.56
N ALA A 26 17.62 12.96 -35.90
CA ALA A 26 16.32 12.38 -35.61
C ALA A 26 15.59 13.43 -34.77
N ALA A 27 14.77 14.26 -35.43
CA ALA A 27 13.85 15.14 -34.77
C ALA A 27 12.96 14.23 -33.91
N ALA A 28 13.13 14.32 -32.59
CA ALA A 28 12.23 13.67 -31.67
C ALA A 28 10.84 14.17 -32.01
N GLN A 29 10.05 13.32 -32.68
CA GLN A 29 8.67 13.63 -33.01
C GLN A 29 7.96 13.81 -31.67
N SER A 30 7.45 15.02 -31.42
CA SER A 30 6.55 15.25 -30.30
C SER A 30 5.42 14.21 -30.38
N PRO A 31 5.14 13.49 -29.27
CA PRO A 31 4.11 12.45 -29.29
C PRO A 31 2.80 13.03 -29.84
N LYS A 32 2.14 12.29 -30.73
CA LYS A 32 0.87 12.71 -31.31
C LYS A 32 -0.12 13.00 -30.18
N LYS A 33 -0.96 14.01 -30.32
CA LYS A 33 -1.97 14.40 -29.32
C LYS A 33 -2.84 13.22 -28.87
N SER A 34 -3.10 12.26 -29.76
CA SER A 34 -3.80 11.01 -29.45
C SER A 34 -3.05 10.14 -28.45
N ASP A 35 -1.71 10.07 -28.54
CA ASP A 35 -0.88 9.25 -27.68
C ASP A 35 -0.81 9.87 -26.28
N TYR A 36 -0.77 11.19 -26.17
CA TYR A 36 -0.78 11.91 -24.89
C TYR A 36 -2.09 11.68 -24.12
N LEU A 37 -3.25 11.80 -24.78
CA LEU A 37 -4.56 11.54 -24.17
C LEU A 37 -4.72 10.06 -23.77
N GLY A 38 -4.23 9.14 -24.61
CA GLY A 38 -4.18 7.72 -24.29
C GLY A 38 -3.34 7.43 -23.03
N ASN A 39 -2.18 8.06 -22.91
CA ASN A 39 -1.32 7.92 -21.74
C ASN A 39 -1.94 8.50 -20.46
N ILE A 40 -2.70 9.61 -20.57
CA ILE A 40 -3.48 10.14 -19.43
C ILE A 40 -4.51 9.12 -18.97
N ALA A 41 -5.27 8.52 -19.90
CA ALA A 41 -6.27 7.52 -19.57
C ALA A 41 -5.65 6.28 -18.91
N LEU A 42 -4.52 5.80 -19.42
CA LEU A 42 -3.78 4.69 -18.82
C LEU A 42 -3.25 5.04 -17.42
N CYS A 43 -2.63 6.20 -17.26
CA CYS A 43 -2.04 6.65 -16.00
C CYS A 43 -3.09 6.85 -14.89
N ASN A 44 -4.23 7.45 -15.22
CA ASN A 44 -5.34 7.60 -14.27
C ASN A 44 -5.98 6.24 -13.94
N GLY A 45 -5.92 5.30 -14.87
CA GLY A 45 -6.43 3.96 -14.70
C GLY A 45 -7.94 3.87 -14.63
N SER A 46 -8.46 2.72 -14.98
CA SER A 46 -9.80 2.25 -14.63
C SER A 46 -9.64 0.89 -13.97
N ASP A 47 -10.72 0.33 -13.43
CA ASP A 47 -10.71 -1.00 -12.81
C ASP A 47 -10.23 -2.12 -13.76
N ARG A 48 -10.27 -1.87 -15.08
CA ARG A 48 -9.80 -2.79 -16.12
C ARG A 48 -8.36 -2.54 -16.56
N THR A 49 -7.73 -1.45 -16.12
CA THR A 49 -6.37 -1.10 -16.53
C THR A 49 -5.36 -1.88 -15.68
N SER A 50 -4.50 -2.68 -16.32
CA SER A 50 -3.47 -3.42 -15.59
C SER A 50 -2.48 -2.47 -14.92
N LEU A 51 -1.87 -2.91 -13.81
CA LEU A 51 -0.86 -2.13 -13.10
C LEU A 51 0.34 -1.79 -14.02
N SER A 52 0.72 -2.71 -14.92
CA SER A 52 1.78 -2.45 -15.90
C SER A 52 1.39 -1.33 -16.87
N ALA A 53 0.19 -1.39 -17.45
CA ALA A 53 -0.29 -0.35 -18.34
C ALA A 53 -0.40 1.03 -17.65
N ARG A 54 -0.76 1.06 -16.37
CA ARG A 54 -0.76 2.31 -15.58
C ARG A 54 0.66 2.86 -15.41
N ILE A 55 1.62 2.01 -15.08
CA ILE A 55 3.03 2.39 -14.97
C ILE A 55 3.55 2.94 -16.30
N ASP A 56 3.26 2.25 -17.41
CA ASP A 56 3.73 2.64 -18.74
C ASP A 56 3.12 3.99 -19.16
N GLY A 57 1.81 4.17 -18.99
CA GLY A 57 1.11 5.44 -19.29
C GLY A 57 1.65 6.61 -18.46
N CYS A 58 1.82 6.43 -17.14
CA CYS A 58 2.40 7.46 -16.27
C CYS A 58 3.85 7.76 -16.66
N THR A 59 4.65 6.73 -17.00
CA THR A 59 6.04 6.90 -17.42
C THR A 59 6.14 7.67 -18.73
N ALA A 60 5.28 7.39 -19.70
CA ALA A 60 5.21 8.14 -20.95
C ALA A 60 4.84 9.62 -20.73
N LEU A 61 3.89 9.89 -19.82
CA LEU A 61 3.53 11.28 -19.47
C LEU A 61 4.69 12.02 -18.84
N ILE A 62 5.36 11.40 -17.86
CA ILE A 62 6.52 11.97 -17.16
C ILE A 62 7.67 12.23 -18.15
N ALA A 63 7.98 11.26 -19.01
CA ALA A 63 9.04 11.37 -20.00
C ALA A 63 8.76 12.43 -21.07
N SER A 64 7.50 12.66 -21.43
CA SER A 64 7.12 13.67 -22.40
C SER A 64 7.38 15.10 -21.93
N GLY A 65 7.43 15.32 -20.62
CA GLY A 65 7.52 16.66 -20.02
C GLY A 65 6.34 17.57 -20.35
N GLN A 66 5.29 17.02 -21.00
CA GLN A 66 4.10 17.77 -21.38
C GLN A 66 3.13 17.86 -20.19
N GLY A 67 2.41 18.96 -20.15
CA GLY A 67 1.40 19.21 -19.11
C GLY A 67 1.85 20.23 -18.07
N THR A 68 0.96 20.49 -17.12
CA THR A 68 1.23 21.39 -16.00
C THR A 68 2.06 20.67 -14.93
N THR A 69 2.69 21.42 -14.06
CA THR A 69 3.39 20.89 -12.86
C THR A 69 2.46 19.99 -12.04
N THR A 70 1.19 20.41 -11.88
CA THR A 70 0.16 19.61 -11.18
C THR A 70 -0.13 18.28 -11.90
N ALA A 71 -0.22 18.29 -13.25
CA ALA A 71 -0.44 17.06 -14.01
C ALA A 71 0.73 16.08 -13.85
N LEU A 72 1.96 16.57 -13.84
CA LEU A 72 3.14 15.76 -13.58
C LEU A 72 3.16 15.22 -12.14
N ALA A 73 2.78 16.04 -11.14
CA ALA A 73 2.65 15.61 -9.76
C ALA A 73 1.65 14.43 -9.64
N ILE A 74 0.49 14.54 -10.29
CA ILE A 74 -0.51 13.47 -10.34
C ILE A 74 0.06 12.21 -11.03
N ALA A 75 0.80 12.36 -12.12
CA ALA A 75 1.39 11.23 -12.83
C ALA A 75 2.40 10.46 -11.95
N TYR A 76 3.27 11.17 -11.23
CA TYR A 76 4.17 10.56 -10.25
C TYR A 76 3.41 9.86 -9.13
N ASN A 77 2.41 10.52 -8.51
CA ASN A 77 1.58 9.89 -7.47
C ASN A 77 0.88 8.62 -7.96
N ASN A 78 0.31 8.64 -9.17
CA ASN A 78 -0.39 7.49 -9.74
C ASN A 78 0.58 6.34 -10.05
N ARG A 79 1.80 6.63 -10.55
CA ARG A 79 2.83 5.63 -10.79
C ARG A 79 3.32 5.02 -9.47
N GLY A 80 3.55 5.84 -8.45
CA GLY A 80 3.88 5.39 -7.10
C GLY A 80 2.81 4.46 -6.52
N ASN A 81 1.53 4.78 -6.71
CA ASN A 81 0.42 3.90 -6.30
C ASN A 81 0.45 2.57 -7.05
N ALA A 82 0.72 2.58 -8.36
CA ALA A 82 0.82 1.35 -9.15
C ALA A 82 2.02 0.49 -8.73
N TYR A 83 3.18 1.09 -8.42
CA TYR A 83 4.32 0.39 -7.84
C TYR A 83 3.99 -0.17 -6.45
N THR A 84 3.32 0.59 -5.59
CA THR A 84 2.87 0.12 -4.26
C THR A 84 1.95 -1.11 -4.39
N ALA A 85 1.02 -1.09 -5.34
CA ALA A 85 0.13 -2.23 -5.60
C ALA A 85 0.88 -3.47 -6.11
N LYS A 86 1.98 -3.28 -6.87
CA LYS A 86 2.89 -4.38 -7.29
C LYS A 86 3.84 -4.84 -6.16
N GLY A 87 3.87 -4.17 -5.03
CA GLY A 87 4.82 -4.45 -3.93
C GLY A 87 6.20 -3.82 -4.11
N ASP A 88 6.41 -3.02 -5.14
CA ASP A 88 7.68 -2.36 -5.45
C ASP A 88 7.77 -1.02 -4.72
N LEU A 89 8.02 -1.10 -3.42
CA LEU A 89 8.01 0.07 -2.54
C LEU A 89 9.23 0.97 -2.78
N ASP A 90 10.33 0.40 -3.28
CA ASP A 90 11.56 1.14 -3.54
C ASP A 90 11.45 2.08 -4.74
N ARG A 91 10.59 1.76 -5.72
CA ARG A 91 10.23 2.67 -6.81
C ARG A 91 9.05 3.59 -6.46
N ALA A 92 8.15 3.13 -5.58
CA ALA A 92 6.98 3.91 -5.19
C ALA A 92 7.36 5.16 -4.38
N ILE A 93 8.24 5.03 -3.39
CA ILE A 93 8.61 6.13 -2.48
C ILE A 93 9.24 7.31 -3.22
N PRO A 94 10.26 7.13 -4.09
CA PRO A 94 10.78 8.22 -4.91
C PRO A 94 9.74 8.92 -5.79
N ASP A 95 8.76 8.19 -6.31
CA ASP A 95 7.69 8.77 -7.11
C ASP A 95 6.79 9.68 -6.23
N PHE A 96 6.44 9.25 -5.02
CA PHE A 96 5.72 10.13 -4.08
C PHE A 96 6.55 11.35 -3.69
N ASP A 97 7.87 11.22 -3.52
CA ASP A 97 8.75 12.34 -3.24
C ASP A 97 8.76 13.36 -4.40
N GLN A 98 8.79 12.90 -5.66
CA GLN A 98 8.69 13.80 -6.81
C GLN A 98 7.30 14.47 -6.90
N SER A 99 6.23 13.72 -6.62
CA SER A 99 4.87 14.30 -6.55
C SER A 99 4.80 15.41 -5.51
N ILE A 100 5.31 15.18 -4.30
CA ILE A 100 5.36 16.15 -3.20
C ILE A 100 6.22 17.37 -3.57
N LYS A 101 7.36 17.15 -4.24
CA LYS A 101 8.21 18.25 -4.69
C LYS A 101 7.52 19.16 -5.70
N LEU A 102 6.70 18.58 -6.57
CA LEU A 102 5.96 19.32 -7.62
C LEU A 102 4.71 20.00 -7.07
N ASP A 103 4.02 19.37 -6.11
CA ASP A 103 2.84 19.93 -5.44
C ASP A 103 2.89 19.62 -3.94
N PRO A 104 3.55 20.47 -3.14
CA PRO A 104 3.71 20.26 -1.70
C PRO A 104 2.41 20.52 -0.90
N ALA A 105 1.35 21.03 -1.53
CA ALA A 105 0.06 21.29 -0.90
C ALA A 105 -0.91 20.10 -1.01
N ASP A 106 -0.67 19.11 -1.89
CA ASP A 106 -1.52 17.93 -1.98
C ASP A 106 -1.21 16.94 -0.84
N ALA A 107 -2.21 16.65 -0.01
CA ALA A 107 -2.11 15.70 1.10
C ALA A 107 -1.98 14.22 0.63
N LYS A 108 -2.45 13.90 -0.57
CA LYS A 108 -2.54 12.50 -1.06
C LYS A 108 -1.18 11.82 -1.20
N PRO A 109 -0.16 12.43 -1.83
CA PRO A 109 1.16 11.79 -1.94
C PRO A 109 1.82 11.54 -0.58
N PHE A 110 1.61 12.43 0.41
CA PHE A 110 2.10 12.21 1.76
C PHE A 110 1.45 10.99 2.41
N ASN A 111 0.12 10.85 2.30
CA ASN A 111 -0.60 9.68 2.79
C ASN A 111 -0.12 8.39 2.09
N ASN A 112 0.05 8.41 0.78
CA ASN A 112 0.46 7.26 0.00
C ASN A 112 1.90 6.84 0.32
N ARG A 113 2.82 7.80 0.50
CA ARG A 113 4.18 7.55 0.97
C ARG A 113 4.19 6.96 2.37
N GLY A 114 3.35 7.48 3.27
CA GLY A 114 3.16 6.92 4.61
C GLY A 114 2.71 5.46 4.56
N ALA A 115 1.78 5.12 3.68
CA ALA A 115 1.33 3.74 3.48
C ALA A 115 2.45 2.83 2.92
N ALA A 116 3.30 3.34 2.03
CA ALA A 116 4.48 2.61 1.55
C ALA A 116 5.49 2.37 2.68
N TYR A 117 5.79 3.36 3.52
CA TYR A 117 6.65 3.20 4.69
C TYR A 117 6.07 2.20 5.71
N LEU A 118 4.75 2.25 5.97
CA LEU A 118 4.09 1.27 6.85
C LEU A 118 4.30 -0.16 6.34
N ARG A 119 4.15 -0.40 5.05
CA ARG A 119 4.40 -1.72 4.42
C ARG A 119 5.86 -2.15 4.49
N LYS A 120 6.82 -1.21 4.52
CA LYS A 120 8.25 -1.49 4.76
C LYS A 120 8.57 -1.72 6.24
N GLY A 121 7.63 -1.48 7.16
CA GLY A 121 7.88 -1.50 8.61
C GLY A 121 8.59 -0.26 9.14
N GLU A 122 8.74 0.78 8.34
CA GLU A 122 9.39 2.05 8.72
C GLU A 122 8.38 2.97 9.41
N TYR A 123 7.94 2.56 10.60
CA TYR A 123 6.79 3.14 11.32
C TYR A 123 6.93 4.63 11.62
N ASP A 124 8.12 5.10 12.00
CA ASP A 124 8.32 6.51 12.36
C ASP A 124 8.28 7.43 11.12
N LEU A 125 8.74 6.94 9.94
CA LEU A 125 8.60 7.65 8.67
C LEU A 125 7.14 7.65 8.21
N ALA A 126 6.42 6.55 8.41
CA ALA A 126 5.00 6.47 8.14
C ALA A 126 4.20 7.49 8.96
N LEU A 127 4.44 7.58 10.28
CA LEU A 127 3.79 8.56 11.16
C LEU A 127 4.04 10.00 10.70
N LYS A 128 5.30 10.35 10.41
CA LYS A 128 5.65 11.70 9.91
C LYS A 128 4.91 12.04 8.61
N ALA A 129 4.79 11.08 7.70
CA ALA A 129 4.11 11.27 6.44
C ALA A 129 2.58 11.45 6.64
N PHE A 130 1.94 10.63 7.49
CA PHE A 130 0.52 10.77 7.81
C PHE A 130 0.22 12.05 8.58
N ASP A 131 1.07 12.47 9.52
CA ASP A 131 0.90 13.72 10.25
C ASP A 131 0.97 14.92 9.28
N GLN A 132 1.86 14.89 8.29
CA GLN A 132 1.90 15.93 7.27
C GLN A 132 0.65 15.91 6.37
N ALA A 133 0.15 14.73 5.97
CA ALA A 133 -1.10 14.62 5.21
C ALA A 133 -2.28 15.21 6.00
N ILE A 134 -2.39 14.92 7.29
CA ILE A 134 -3.44 15.43 8.17
C ILE A 134 -3.28 16.95 8.37
N LYS A 135 -2.05 17.45 8.51
CA LYS A 135 -1.79 18.90 8.61
C LYS A 135 -2.26 19.64 7.37
N LEU A 136 -2.03 19.08 6.18
CA LEU A 136 -2.46 19.67 4.90
C LEU A 136 -3.98 19.54 4.67
N ASN A 137 -4.56 18.41 5.06
CA ASN A 137 -6.01 18.19 5.00
C ASN A 137 -6.52 17.58 6.31
N PRO A 138 -6.98 18.40 7.26
CA PRO A 138 -7.50 17.94 8.55
C PRO A 138 -8.77 17.06 8.46
N ASN A 139 -9.44 17.04 7.31
CA ASN A 139 -10.62 16.23 7.06
C ASN A 139 -10.32 14.92 6.30
N TYR A 140 -9.05 14.54 6.18
CA TYR A 140 -8.65 13.36 5.43
C TYR A 140 -8.76 12.09 6.29
N GLY A 141 -9.96 11.53 6.42
CA GLY A 141 -10.26 10.37 7.27
C GLY A 141 -9.36 9.17 7.00
N ARG A 142 -9.03 8.90 5.73
CA ARG A 142 -8.09 7.81 5.39
C ARG A 142 -6.69 7.98 6.00
N ALA A 143 -6.19 9.20 6.13
CA ALA A 143 -4.88 9.44 6.75
C ALA A 143 -4.93 9.13 8.26
N PHE A 144 -6.05 9.43 8.94
CA PHE A 144 -6.27 9.02 10.32
C PHE A 144 -6.33 7.49 10.47
N VAL A 145 -7.04 6.77 9.57
CA VAL A 145 -7.07 5.30 9.57
C VAL A 145 -5.67 4.73 9.42
N ASN A 146 -4.91 5.21 8.44
CA ASN A 146 -3.57 4.71 8.16
C ASN A 146 -2.62 4.98 9.34
N ARG A 147 -2.68 6.17 9.94
CA ARG A 147 -1.91 6.50 11.14
C ARG A 147 -2.28 5.63 12.34
N ALA A 148 -3.58 5.37 12.53
CA ALA A 148 -4.07 4.46 13.56
C ALA A 148 -3.56 3.03 13.33
N GLY A 149 -3.48 2.57 12.09
CA GLY A 149 -2.86 1.31 11.72
C GLY A 149 -1.39 1.21 12.12
N VAL A 150 -0.62 2.31 12.04
CA VAL A 150 0.76 2.33 12.57
C VAL A 150 0.77 2.18 14.08
N TYR A 151 -0.12 2.89 14.80
CA TYR A 151 -0.22 2.76 16.26
C TYR A 151 -0.58 1.33 16.69
N LEU A 152 -1.45 0.63 15.94
CA LEU A 152 -1.71 -0.80 16.15
C LEU A 152 -0.44 -1.64 16.03
N LYS A 153 0.37 -1.43 14.99
CA LYS A 153 1.64 -2.16 14.80
C LYS A 153 2.67 -1.86 15.90
N LYS A 154 2.56 -0.70 16.54
CA LYS A 154 3.39 -0.31 17.70
C LYS A 154 2.77 -0.73 19.03
N ASN A 155 1.62 -1.44 19.04
CA ASN A 155 0.84 -1.81 20.23
C ASN A 155 0.35 -0.60 21.05
N GLU A 156 0.23 0.57 20.43
CA GLU A 156 -0.27 1.80 21.04
C GLU A 156 -1.80 1.88 20.86
N TYR A 157 -2.53 0.94 21.45
CA TYR A 157 -3.96 0.69 21.17
C TYR A 157 -4.86 1.89 21.48
N ASP A 158 -4.62 2.64 22.55
CA ASP A 158 -5.39 3.84 22.88
C ASP A 158 -5.26 4.94 21.82
N ARG A 159 -4.05 5.10 21.26
CA ARG A 159 -3.82 6.06 20.18
C ARG A 159 -4.49 5.61 18.90
N ALA A 160 -4.47 4.31 18.62
CA ALA A 160 -5.16 3.72 17.48
C ALA A 160 -6.68 3.96 17.58
N ALA A 161 -7.29 3.66 18.73
CA ALA A 161 -8.72 3.86 18.96
C ALA A 161 -9.15 5.30 18.70
N ARG A 162 -8.42 6.29 19.28
CA ARG A 162 -8.69 7.73 19.01
C ARG A 162 -8.54 8.10 17.55
N GLY A 163 -7.57 7.52 16.85
CA GLY A 163 -7.38 7.76 15.42
C GLY A 163 -8.56 7.25 14.58
N TYR A 164 -9.08 6.07 14.91
CA TYR A 164 -10.27 5.54 14.25
C TYR A 164 -11.55 6.31 14.63
N ASP A 165 -11.70 6.76 15.88
CA ASP A 165 -12.82 7.62 16.29
C ASP A 165 -12.87 8.89 15.44
N GLU A 166 -11.72 9.53 15.24
CA GLU A 166 -11.64 10.74 14.42
C GLU A 166 -11.92 10.45 12.94
N ALA A 167 -11.41 9.33 12.40
CA ALA A 167 -11.72 8.91 11.03
C ALA A 167 -13.22 8.69 10.82
N ILE A 168 -13.90 8.03 11.76
CA ILE A 168 -15.36 7.81 11.71
C ILE A 168 -16.14 9.12 11.83
N ARG A 169 -15.70 10.04 12.67
CA ARG A 169 -16.31 11.37 12.79
C ARG A 169 -16.24 12.14 11.46
N LEU A 170 -15.12 12.07 10.77
CA LEU A 170 -14.88 12.77 9.49
C LEU A 170 -15.56 12.08 8.30
N GLU A 171 -15.45 10.76 8.23
CA GLU A 171 -15.96 9.93 7.13
C GLU A 171 -16.75 8.73 7.72
N PRO A 172 -18.02 8.89 8.10
CA PRO A 172 -18.81 7.83 8.77
C PRO A 172 -19.01 6.54 7.95
N ASN A 173 -18.82 6.62 6.64
CA ASN A 173 -18.95 5.48 5.72
C ASN A 173 -17.60 4.79 5.43
N LEU A 174 -16.51 5.18 6.09
CA LEU A 174 -15.21 4.57 5.91
C LEU A 174 -15.11 3.24 6.67
N GLU A 175 -15.48 2.14 6.03
CA GLU A 175 -15.53 0.79 6.63
C GLU A 175 -14.23 0.41 7.34
N ALA A 176 -13.07 0.74 6.75
CA ALA A 176 -11.75 0.47 7.34
C ALA A 176 -11.57 1.12 8.73
N ALA A 177 -12.23 2.25 9.00
CA ALA A 177 -12.18 2.88 10.32
C ALA A 177 -13.00 2.09 11.34
N TRP A 178 -14.18 1.60 10.97
CA TRP A 178 -15.02 0.77 11.84
C TRP A 178 -14.36 -0.59 12.11
N SER A 179 -13.83 -1.26 11.07
CA SER A 179 -13.12 -2.53 11.21
C SER A 179 -11.88 -2.39 12.11
N GLY A 180 -11.05 -1.35 11.88
CA GLY A 180 -9.88 -1.06 12.71
C GLY A 180 -10.24 -0.75 14.15
N ARG A 181 -11.34 0.00 14.39
CA ARG A 181 -11.81 0.30 15.75
C ARG A 181 -12.39 -0.93 16.42
N CYS A 182 -13.14 -1.77 15.71
CA CYS A 182 -13.63 -3.04 16.25
C CYS A 182 -12.46 -3.87 16.80
N TRP A 183 -11.42 -4.12 16.01
CA TRP A 183 -10.23 -4.83 16.43
C TRP A 183 -9.58 -4.20 17.67
N THR A 184 -9.35 -2.89 17.61
CA THR A 184 -8.69 -2.15 18.68
C THR A 184 -9.47 -2.23 19.99
N ARG A 185 -10.79 -2.03 19.93
CA ARG A 185 -11.70 -2.13 21.09
C ARG A 185 -11.76 -3.55 21.65
N ALA A 186 -11.72 -4.57 20.78
CA ALA A 186 -11.68 -5.96 21.20
C ALA A 186 -10.42 -6.27 22.04
N ILE A 187 -9.26 -5.73 21.63
CA ILE A 187 -8.02 -5.85 22.39
C ILE A 187 -8.12 -5.11 23.72
N LEU A 188 -8.58 -3.87 23.71
CA LEU A 188 -8.74 -3.02 24.91
C LEU A 188 -9.81 -3.54 25.88
N GLY A 189 -10.60 -4.55 25.52
CA GLY A 189 -11.63 -5.14 26.37
C GLY A 189 -12.99 -4.43 26.32
N ALA A 190 -13.16 -3.43 25.47
CA ALA A 190 -14.46 -2.76 25.24
C ALA A 190 -15.36 -3.62 24.32
N LEU A 191 -15.66 -4.87 24.74
CA LEU A 191 -16.16 -5.95 23.90
C LEU A 191 -17.53 -5.65 23.28
N GLN A 192 -18.45 -5.04 24.04
CA GLN A 192 -19.79 -4.70 23.52
C GLN A 192 -19.71 -3.65 22.41
N ALA A 193 -18.96 -2.55 22.63
CA ALA A 193 -18.77 -1.52 21.62
C ALA A 193 -17.97 -2.01 20.40
N ALA A 194 -17.05 -2.95 20.61
CA ALA A 194 -16.34 -3.62 19.52
C ALA A 194 -17.30 -4.46 18.67
N LEU A 195 -18.20 -5.22 19.29
CA LEU A 195 -19.19 -6.03 18.60
C LEU A 195 -20.12 -5.18 17.72
N GLU A 196 -20.54 -4.03 18.22
CA GLU A 196 -21.37 -3.07 17.45
C GLU A 196 -20.62 -2.57 16.20
N ASP A 197 -19.34 -2.19 16.35
CA ASP A 197 -18.50 -1.74 15.23
C ASP A 197 -18.33 -2.86 14.18
N CYS A 198 -18.01 -4.09 14.61
CA CYS A 198 -17.87 -5.23 13.71
C CYS A 198 -19.20 -5.55 12.98
N ASN A 199 -20.33 -5.56 13.69
CA ASN A 199 -21.61 -5.84 13.09
C ASN A 199 -21.99 -4.79 12.05
N LYS A 200 -21.65 -3.52 12.26
CA LYS A 200 -21.87 -2.45 11.28
C LYS A 200 -21.13 -2.72 9.98
N VAL A 201 -19.88 -3.15 10.03
CA VAL A 201 -19.11 -3.50 8.82
C VAL A 201 -19.70 -4.72 8.13
N LEU A 202 -20.02 -5.78 8.88
CA LEU A 202 -20.50 -7.04 8.31
C LEU A 202 -21.93 -6.95 7.73
N GLN A 203 -22.68 -5.89 8.03
CA GLN A 203 -23.95 -5.60 7.36
C GLN A 203 -23.76 -5.15 5.90
N SER A 204 -22.66 -4.44 5.59
CA SER A 204 -22.35 -3.93 4.26
C SER A 204 -21.34 -4.80 3.51
N SER A 205 -20.39 -5.40 4.21
CA SER A 205 -19.26 -6.15 3.67
C SER A 205 -19.16 -7.55 4.26
N GLN A 206 -19.86 -8.52 3.64
CA GLN A 206 -19.86 -9.92 4.11
C GLN A 206 -18.57 -10.69 3.77
N ASN A 207 -17.58 -10.09 3.11
CA ASN A 207 -16.33 -10.72 2.73
C ASN A 207 -15.12 -10.05 3.40
N ASP A 208 -15.29 -9.47 4.58
CA ASP A 208 -14.19 -8.85 5.33
C ASP A 208 -13.60 -9.84 6.36
N ALA A 209 -12.51 -10.51 5.97
CA ALA A 209 -11.80 -11.46 6.82
C ALA A 209 -11.35 -10.84 8.15
N ALA A 210 -10.86 -9.60 8.11
CA ALA A 210 -10.34 -8.91 9.30
C ALA A 210 -11.46 -8.61 10.32
N THR A 211 -12.65 -8.25 9.84
CA THR A 211 -13.80 -8.00 10.72
C THR A 211 -14.38 -9.29 11.30
N TYR A 212 -14.43 -10.38 10.51
CA TYR A 212 -14.78 -11.69 11.07
C TYR A 212 -13.78 -12.17 12.12
N ASP A 213 -12.48 -12.04 11.87
CA ASP A 213 -11.42 -12.37 12.82
C ASP A 213 -11.55 -11.57 14.12
N SER A 214 -11.82 -10.27 14.01
CA SER A 214 -12.05 -9.37 15.15
C SER A 214 -13.29 -9.81 15.97
N ARG A 215 -14.39 -10.14 15.31
CA ARG A 215 -15.61 -10.58 15.99
C ARG A 215 -15.45 -11.97 16.60
N GLY A 216 -14.71 -12.85 15.94
CA GLY A 216 -14.30 -14.15 16.48
C GLY A 216 -13.48 -13.99 17.77
N LEU A 217 -12.56 -13.05 17.82
CA LEU A 217 -11.82 -12.71 19.04
C LEU A 217 -12.73 -12.23 20.17
N ILE A 218 -13.73 -11.39 19.86
CA ILE A 218 -14.71 -10.93 20.84
C ILE A 218 -15.50 -12.12 21.41
N HIS A 219 -16.02 -13.01 20.55
CA HIS A 219 -16.74 -14.20 20.98
C HIS A 219 -15.86 -15.15 21.79
N LEU A 220 -14.59 -15.30 21.41
CA LEU A 220 -13.61 -16.09 22.18
C LEU A 220 -13.39 -15.51 23.58
N LYS A 221 -13.25 -14.18 23.71
CA LYS A 221 -13.06 -13.47 24.99
C LYS A 221 -14.32 -13.52 25.87
N THR A 222 -15.51 -13.61 25.27
CA THR A 222 -16.79 -13.72 25.99
C THR A 222 -17.20 -15.18 26.25
N GLY A 223 -16.38 -16.17 25.91
CA GLY A 223 -16.64 -17.59 26.16
C GLY A 223 -17.65 -18.23 25.19
N GLN A 224 -17.99 -17.56 24.11
CA GLN A 224 -18.95 -18.03 23.11
C GLN A 224 -18.22 -18.86 22.03
N ALA A 225 -17.78 -20.06 22.38
CA ALA A 225 -16.90 -20.89 21.56
C ALA A 225 -17.46 -21.19 20.17
N ASP A 226 -18.74 -21.57 20.05
CA ASP A 226 -19.38 -21.88 18.78
C ASP A 226 -19.44 -20.66 17.86
N ALA A 227 -19.82 -19.50 18.40
CA ALA A 227 -19.84 -18.24 17.64
C ALA A 227 -18.44 -17.84 17.18
N ALA A 228 -17.43 -18.02 18.03
CA ALA A 228 -16.03 -17.77 17.68
C ALA A 228 -15.57 -18.69 16.53
N ILE A 229 -15.84 -20.00 16.59
CA ILE A 229 -15.52 -20.98 15.54
C ILE A 229 -16.16 -20.56 14.20
N ASN A 230 -17.44 -20.14 14.23
CA ASN A 230 -18.16 -19.72 13.03
C ASN A 230 -17.52 -18.46 12.39
N ASP A 231 -17.20 -17.46 13.20
CA ASP A 231 -16.61 -16.22 12.70
C ASP A 231 -15.17 -16.43 12.18
N PHE A 232 -14.32 -17.12 12.93
CA PHE A 232 -12.97 -17.46 12.45
C PHE A 232 -13.02 -18.33 11.18
N SER A 233 -13.99 -19.26 11.07
CA SER A 233 -14.19 -20.05 9.85
C SER A 233 -14.63 -19.17 8.67
N SER A 234 -15.42 -18.13 8.92
CA SER A 234 -15.78 -17.14 7.91
C SER A 234 -14.57 -16.31 7.47
N ALA A 235 -13.73 -15.88 8.40
CA ALA A 235 -12.46 -15.22 8.10
C ALA A 235 -11.57 -16.10 7.22
N LEU A 236 -11.43 -17.39 7.56
CA LEU A 236 -10.59 -18.35 6.84
C LEU A 236 -11.14 -18.78 5.47
N ARG A 237 -12.43 -18.60 5.20
CA ARG A 237 -12.98 -18.76 3.84
C ARG A 237 -12.48 -17.64 2.91
N VAL A 238 -12.26 -16.45 3.43
CA VAL A 238 -11.79 -15.29 2.67
C VAL A 238 -10.25 -15.29 2.59
N ASP A 239 -9.59 -15.51 3.72
CA ASP A 239 -8.12 -15.63 3.81
C ASP A 239 -7.72 -16.93 4.54
N PRO A 240 -7.46 -18.02 3.81
CA PRO A 240 -7.10 -19.32 4.41
C PRO A 240 -5.77 -19.33 5.18
N LYS A 241 -4.95 -18.27 5.04
CA LYS A 241 -3.65 -18.16 5.71
C LYS A 241 -3.63 -17.12 6.82
N LEU A 242 -4.78 -16.61 7.25
CA LEU A 242 -4.88 -15.66 8.35
C LEU A 242 -4.53 -16.36 9.68
N ALA A 243 -3.28 -16.15 10.13
CA ALA A 243 -2.72 -16.84 11.30
C ALA A 243 -3.54 -16.59 12.57
N SER A 244 -4.03 -15.35 12.80
CA SER A 244 -4.88 -14.99 13.93
C SER A 244 -6.20 -15.77 13.94
N ALA A 245 -6.85 -15.92 12.79
CA ALA A 245 -8.08 -16.66 12.68
C ALA A 245 -7.88 -18.17 12.90
N LEU A 246 -6.78 -18.74 12.38
CA LEU A 246 -6.41 -20.13 12.65
C LEU A 246 -6.18 -20.34 14.15
N TYR A 247 -5.35 -19.50 14.78
CA TYR A 247 -5.03 -19.62 16.20
C TYR A 247 -6.28 -19.45 17.07
N GLY A 248 -7.07 -18.40 16.78
CA GLY A 248 -8.32 -18.12 17.51
C GLY A 248 -9.33 -19.26 17.37
N ARG A 249 -9.51 -19.82 16.16
CA ARG A 249 -10.38 -20.97 15.94
C ARG A 249 -9.88 -22.21 16.69
N GLY A 250 -8.57 -22.44 16.67
CA GLY A 250 -7.94 -23.51 17.41
C GLY A 250 -8.25 -23.44 18.91
N LEU A 251 -8.07 -22.26 19.52
CA LEU A 251 -8.42 -22.04 20.93
C LEU A 251 -9.91 -22.23 21.21
N ALA A 252 -10.78 -21.75 20.30
CA ALA A 252 -12.23 -21.93 20.43
C ALA A 252 -12.63 -23.40 20.34
N ARG A 253 -12.03 -24.19 19.45
CA ARG A 253 -12.23 -25.64 19.32
C ARG A 253 -11.79 -26.40 20.56
N LEU A 254 -10.60 -26.07 21.10
CA LEU A 254 -10.14 -26.67 22.36
C LEU A 254 -11.15 -26.44 23.50
N ARG A 255 -11.67 -25.20 23.63
CA ARG A 255 -12.71 -24.89 24.64
C ARG A 255 -14.03 -25.61 24.41
N ASN A 256 -14.32 -25.96 23.15
CA ASN A 256 -15.51 -26.72 22.77
C ASN A 256 -15.30 -28.25 22.77
N GLY A 257 -14.13 -28.74 23.24
CA GLY A 257 -13.83 -30.16 23.35
C GLY A 257 -13.26 -30.81 22.09
N ASP A 258 -13.15 -30.10 20.97
CA ASP A 258 -12.49 -30.58 19.74
C ASP A 258 -10.98 -30.40 19.84
N LYS A 259 -10.33 -31.31 20.58
CA LYS A 259 -8.87 -31.27 20.77
C LYS A 259 -8.12 -31.45 19.45
N ALA A 260 -8.50 -32.42 18.63
CA ALA A 260 -7.77 -32.73 17.41
C ALA A 260 -7.84 -31.58 16.41
N GLY A 261 -9.03 -30.99 16.19
CA GLY A 261 -9.18 -29.84 15.32
C GLY A 261 -8.51 -28.58 15.86
N GLY A 262 -8.50 -28.42 17.19
CA GLY A 262 -7.81 -27.32 17.86
C GLY A 262 -6.30 -27.36 17.66
N ASP A 263 -5.68 -28.53 17.92
CA ASP A 263 -4.22 -28.73 17.76
C ASP A 263 -3.75 -28.53 16.31
N ILE A 264 -4.56 -28.96 15.34
CA ILE A 264 -4.28 -28.76 13.90
C ILE A 264 -4.26 -27.26 13.57
N ASP A 265 -5.29 -26.50 13.96
CA ASP A 265 -5.40 -25.08 13.68
C ASP A 265 -4.27 -24.28 14.34
N ILE A 266 -3.95 -24.58 15.62
CA ILE A 266 -2.85 -23.91 16.35
C ILE A 266 -1.50 -24.20 15.68
N SER A 267 -1.25 -25.45 15.27
CA SER A 267 -0.01 -25.81 14.57
C SER A 267 0.12 -25.10 13.23
N ALA A 268 -0.96 -25.00 12.46
CA ALA A 268 -1.00 -24.27 11.21
C ALA A 268 -0.74 -22.77 11.41
N ALA A 269 -1.35 -22.16 12.44
CA ALA A 269 -1.12 -20.77 12.78
C ALA A 269 0.35 -20.48 13.13
N LYS A 270 0.96 -21.32 13.99
CA LYS A 270 2.37 -21.20 14.40
C LYS A 270 3.35 -21.43 13.25
N ALA A 271 3.00 -22.24 12.29
CA ALA A 271 3.79 -22.41 11.06
C ALA A 271 3.83 -21.15 10.20
N ILE A 272 2.76 -20.32 10.23
CA ILE A 272 2.68 -19.03 9.52
C ILE A 272 3.32 -17.92 10.36
N GLN A 273 3.05 -17.89 11.66
CA GLN A 273 3.50 -16.86 12.60
C GLN A 273 3.92 -17.49 13.93
N ALA A 274 5.22 -17.70 14.13
CA ALA A 274 5.77 -18.43 15.29
C ALA A 274 5.39 -17.84 16.65
N GLY A 275 5.27 -16.49 16.77
CA GLY A 275 4.93 -15.79 18.03
C GLY A 275 3.45 -15.44 18.20
N ILE A 276 2.53 -16.14 17.51
CA ILE A 276 1.09 -15.82 17.54
C ILE A 276 0.47 -16.00 18.94
N ASP A 277 0.98 -16.92 19.75
CA ASP A 277 0.57 -17.13 21.13
C ASP A 277 0.86 -15.92 22.03
N ASP A 278 2.02 -15.28 21.88
CA ASP A 278 2.36 -14.03 22.57
C ASP A 278 1.40 -12.90 22.18
N ASP A 279 1.00 -12.83 20.91
CA ASP A 279 0.01 -11.86 20.45
C ASP A 279 -1.33 -12.07 21.15
N PHE A 280 -1.83 -13.32 21.21
CA PHE A 280 -3.09 -13.61 21.87
C PHE A 280 -3.05 -13.38 23.37
N MET A 281 -1.91 -13.64 24.03
CA MET A 281 -1.71 -13.26 25.44
C MET A 281 -1.83 -11.75 25.63
N ARG A 282 -1.21 -10.93 24.73
CA ARG A 282 -1.37 -9.46 24.75
C ARG A 282 -2.79 -9.02 24.51
N TYR A 283 -3.57 -9.74 23.69
CA TYR A 283 -5.00 -9.48 23.46
C TYR A 283 -5.87 -9.90 24.65
N GLY A 284 -5.29 -10.45 25.73
CA GLY A 284 -6.01 -10.88 26.92
C GLY A 284 -6.71 -12.22 26.77
N VAL A 285 -6.30 -13.06 25.83
CA VAL A 285 -6.78 -14.44 25.68
C VAL A 285 -5.77 -15.38 26.32
N ARG A 286 -6.19 -16.06 27.40
CA ARG A 286 -5.37 -17.09 28.03
C ARG A 286 -5.62 -18.45 27.39
N VAL A 287 -4.54 -19.15 27.08
CA VAL A 287 -4.57 -20.59 26.80
C VAL A 287 -4.89 -21.25 28.14
N SER A 288 -6.10 -21.73 28.37
CA SER A 288 -6.36 -22.61 29.50
C SER A 288 -5.68 -23.93 29.20
N ASN A 289 -4.73 -24.33 30.07
CA ASN A 289 -4.14 -25.67 30.07
C ASN A 289 -5.21 -26.73 30.28
#